data_442a67a08829f2495ba0fd16e7bc8703
#
_entry.id   442a67a08829f2495ba0fd16e7bc8703
#
_cell.length_a   1.000
_cell.length_b   1.000
_cell.length_c   1.000
_cell.angle_alpha   90.00
_cell.angle_beta   90.00
_cell.angle_gamma   90.00
#
_symmetry.space_group_name_H-M   'P 1'
#
loop_
_entity.id
_entity.type
_entity.pdbx_description
1 polymer ?
#
loop_
_entity_poly.entity_id
_entity_poly.type
_entity_poly.pdbx_seq_one_letter_code
_entity_poly.pdbx_strand_id
1 'polypeptide(L)'
;MILSRRIVLTLVGLAVLGVAIPACRKMLWQILFAPQAPQVPSPAIVSNPFKQGSKSLVAMVSGADVGAMVARAVDLLGGLGLLQLAGTHTLLKPNVVGGKAPPITTDPRVVRALGVLVQAEKPTSVAVGEMSAIMALPTRPYLDRTGMLQAASAIGAEVIAFDEQNWVEVHPPTVEHATTVYVAKAAYEAQRLISIPVIKTHRHASFSCALKNTVGCVHGKNKPWMYGLRWQVAVAELNAAVRPHLYVVDGLQSLVQGGPWAGEAVPTRVVLASGDPIATDVVVLGLIKAFGRWDAVTAKGVWDQVQVQRAIELGLGASGPQEMQLVSEDLGRGNRDFAGLVEAIKQHVGLT
;
A
#
# COMPACT_ATOMS: atom_id res chain seq x y z
N MET A 1 -34.44 17.75 8.04
CA MET A 1 -33.79 17.84 6.71
C MET A 1 -34.54 16.89 5.77
N ILE A 2 -35.40 17.41 4.89
CA ILE A 2 -36.24 16.60 3.99
C ILE A 2 -35.35 16.18 2.81
N LEU A 3 -35.05 14.90 2.74
CA LEU A 3 -34.32 14.33 1.59
C LEU A 3 -35.12 14.58 0.30
N SER A 4 -34.46 15.06 -0.74
CA SER A 4 -35.16 15.29 -2.02
C SER A 4 -35.67 13.96 -2.59
N ARG A 5 -36.81 14.01 -3.30
CA ARG A 5 -37.48 12.84 -3.91
C ARG A 5 -36.52 12.02 -4.79
N ARG A 6 -35.54 12.66 -5.44
CA ARG A 6 -34.48 12.00 -6.23
C ARG A 6 -33.54 11.16 -5.35
N ILE A 7 -33.13 11.70 -4.19
CA ILE A 7 -32.25 10.98 -3.25
C ILE A 7 -32.98 9.74 -2.69
N VAL A 8 -34.26 9.89 -2.32
CA VAL A 8 -35.05 8.76 -1.82
C VAL A 8 -35.23 7.69 -2.90
N LEU A 9 -35.53 8.06 -4.14
CA LEU A 9 -35.67 7.11 -5.25
C LEU A 9 -34.37 6.43 -5.59
N THR A 10 -33.23 7.15 -5.52
CA THR A 10 -31.90 6.55 -5.71
C THR A 10 -31.57 5.56 -4.60
N LEU A 11 -31.85 5.89 -3.34
CA LEU A 11 -31.62 5.00 -2.21
C LEU A 11 -32.53 3.76 -2.26
N VAL A 12 -33.80 3.93 -2.66
CA VAL A 12 -34.72 2.80 -2.85
C VAL A 12 -34.25 1.91 -4.01
N GLY A 13 -33.83 2.49 -5.13
CA GLY A 13 -33.26 1.74 -6.26
C GLY A 13 -32.01 0.98 -5.89
N LEU A 14 -31.10 1.58 -5.12
CA LEU A 14 -29.91 0.93 -4.59
C LEU A 14 -30.25 -0.17 -3.59
N ALA A 15 -31.25 0.02 -2.74
CA ALA A 15 -31.72 -1.00 -1.80
C ALA A 15 -32.33 -2.21 -2.52
N VAL A 16 -33.12 -1.99 -3.57
CA VAL A 16 -33.70 -3.06 -4.41
C VAL A 16 -32.59 -3.83 -5.14
N LEU A 17 -31.57 -3.13 -5.71
CA LEU A 17 -30.41 -3.77 -6.31
C LEU A 17 -29.59 -4.56 -5.29
N GLY A 18 -29.44 -4.06 -4.06
CA GLY A 18 -28.73 -4.74 -2.98
C GLY A 18 -29.41 -6.02 -2.50
N VAL A 19 -30.72 -6.12 -2.61
CA VAL A 19 -31.48 -7.36 -2.32
C VAL A 19 -31.33 -8.36 -3.47
N ALA A 20 -31.29 -7.88 -4.71
CA ALA A 20 -31.22 -8.73 -5.90
C ALA A 20 -29.81 -9.27 -6.21
N ILE A 21 -28.75 -8.55 -5.81
CA ILE A 21 -27.34 -8.88 -6.15
C ILE A 21 -26.47 -8.85 -4.88
N PRO A 22 -25.98 -10.00 -4.39
CA PRO A 22 -25.20 -10.09 -3.14
C PRO A 22 -23.98 -9.16 -3.08
N ALA A 23 -23.29 -8.95 -4.22
CA ALA A 23 -22.15 -8.03 -4.31
C ALA A 23 -22.57 -6.57 -4.04
N CYS A 24 -23.70 -6.12 -4.60
CA CYS A 24 -24.24 -4.79 -4.35
C CYS A 24 -24.64 -4.63 -2.87
N ARG A 25 -25.21 -5.66 -2.27
CA ARG A 25 -25.58 -5.63 -0.84
C ARG A 25 -24.36 -5.43 0.05
N LYS A 26 -23.25 -6.16 -0.20
CA LYS A 26 -22.02 -6.04 0.57
C LYS A 26 -21.38 -4.65 0.42
N MET A 27 -21.34 -4.13 -0.80
CA MET A 27 -20.87 -2.77 -1.09
C MET A 27 -21.70 -1.71 -0.34
N LEU A 28 -23.05 -1.76 -0.44
CA LEU A 28 -23.94 -0.81 0.23
C LEU A 28 -23.81 -0.88 1.74
N TRP A 29 -23.70 -2.07 2.30
CA TRP A 29 -23.48 -2.27 3.73
C TRP A 29 -22.21 -1.58 4.21
N GLN A 30 -21.10 -1.78 3.52
CA GLN A 30 -19.81 -1.15 3.80
C GLN A 30 -19.82 0.38 3.69
N ILE A 31 -20.71 0.94 2.84
CA ILE A 31 -20.86 2.38 2.68
C ILE A 31 -21.77 3.00 3.75
N LEU A 32 -22.91 2.35 4.04
CA LEU A 32 -23.97 2.93 4.85
C LEU A 32 -23.77 2.72 6.34
N PHE A 33 -23.21 1.58 6.75
CA PHE A 33 -23.11 1.19 8.14
C PHE A 33 -21.66 1.09 8.62
N ALA A 34 -21.40 1.59 9.82
CA ALA A 34 -20.18 1.28 10.55
C ALA A 34 -20.27 -0.16 11.07
N PRO A 35 -19.17 -0.92 11.10
CA PRO A 35 -19.18 -2.24 11.70
C PRO A 35 -19.37 -2.14 13.22
N GLN A 36 -19.93 -3.17 13.82
CA GLN A 36 -19.78 -3.35 15.26
C GLN A 36 -18.35 -3.83 15.53
N ALA A 37 -17.59 -3.00 16.22
CA ALA A 37 -16.17 -3.23 16.44
C ALA A 37 -15.77 -2.82 17.85
N PRO A 38 -14.99 -3.63 18.59
CA PRO A 38 -14.44 -3.22 19.86
C PRO A 38 -13.45 -2.08 19.66
N GLN A 39 -13.49 -1.09 20.53
CA GLN A 39 -12.48 -0.04 20.58
C GLN A 39 -11.18 -0.62 21.12
N VAL A 40 -10.07 -0.29 20.43
CA VAL A 40 -8.72 -0.73 20.79
C VAL A 40 -7.77 0.46 20.79
N PRO A 41 -6.62 0.38 21.49
CA PRO A 41 -5.60 1.43 21.48
C PRO A 41 -5.09 1.72 20.07
N SER A 42 -4.63 2.94 19.82
CA SER A 42 -3.87 3.23 18.59
C SER A 42 -2.58 2.42 18.57
N PRO A 43 -2.19 1.86 17.41
CA PRO A 43 -0.95 1.10 17.32
C PRO A 43 0.25 1.99 17.66
N ALA A 44 1.23 1.42 18.38
CA ALA A 44 2.47 2.11 18.68
C ALA A 44 3.20 2.53 17.38
N ILE A 45 3.99 3.59 17.47
CA ILE A 45 4.88 3.97 16.35
C ILE A 45 5.87 2.85 16.13
N VAL A 46 5.88 2.31 14.91
CA VAL A 46 6.85 1.28 14.51
C VAL A 46 8.21 1.93 14.31
N SER A 47 9.20 1.50 15.08
CA SER A 47 10.58 1.92 14.85
C SER A 47 11.07 1.32 13.53
N ASN A 48 11.62 2.15 12.66
CA ASN A 48 12.26 1.67 11.44
C ASN A 48 13.67 1.12 11.75
N PRO A 49 13.90 -0.20 11.68
CA PRO A 49 15.22 -0.78 11.94
C PRO A 49 16.16 -0.67 10.73
N PHE A 50 15.65 -0.35 9.55
CA PHE A 50 16.39 -0.30 8.29
C PHE A 50 17.01 1.08 8.09
N LYS A 51 18.07 1.38 8.85
CA LYS A 51 18.77 2.64 8.84
C LYS A 51 20.29 2.47 8.72
N GLN A 52 20.92 3.45 8.10
CA GLN A 52 22.38 3.62 8.19
C GLN A 52 22.65 4.94 8.93
N GLY A 53 23.13 4.85 10.16
CA GLY A 53 23.13 5.98 11.08
C GLY A 53 21.73 6.50 11.37
N SER A 54 21.48 7.78 11.14
CA SER A 54 20.14 8.39 11.30
C SER A 54 19.26 8.28 10.04
N LYS A 55 19.81 7.84 8.90
CA LYS A 55 19.13 7.87 7.61
C LYS A 55 18.32 6.59 7.36
N SER A 56 17.06 6.73 7.03
CA SER A 56 16.20 5.63 6.53
C SER A 56 16.72 5.13 5.18
N LEU A 57 16.96 3.82 5.06
CA LEU A 57 17.38 3.22 3.80
C LEU A 57 16.18 2.96 2.89
N VAL A 58 16.35 3.26 1.61
CA VAL A 58 15.51 2.78 0.52
C VAL A 58 16.42 2.01 -0.42
N ALA A 59 16.18 0.71 -0.56
CA ALA A 59 16.87 -0.13 -1.53
C ALA A 59 16.08 -0.16 -2.83
N MET A 60 16.76 -0.05 -3.99
CA MET A 60 16.17 -0.16 -5.32
C MET A 60 17.02 -1.11 -6.17
N VAL A 61 16.41 -2.20 -6.63
CA VAL A 61 17.10 -3.24 -7.39
C VAL A 61 16.43 -3.44 -8.73
N SER A 62 17.23 -3.48 -9.79
CA SER A 62 16.79 -3.83 -11.14
C SER A 62 17.31 -5.22 -11.53
N GLY A 63 16.52 -5.97 -12.30
CA GLY A 63 16.91 -7.30 -12.75
C GLY A 63 15.85 -8.00 -13.60
N ALA A 64 16.16 -9.20 -14.05
CA ALA A 64 15.26 -10.05 -14.81
C ALA A 64 14.53 -11.07 -13.93
N ASP A 65 15.16 -11.51 -12.84
CA ASP A 65 14.61 -12.49 -11.91
C ASP A 65 13.97 -11.79 -10.70
N VAL A 66 12.67 -11.99 -10.52
CA VAL A 66 11.90 -11.34 -9.46
C VAL A 66 12.35 -11.80 -8.08
N GLY A 67 12.68 -13.08 -7.93
CA GLY A 67 13.16 -13.65 -6.65
C GLY A 67 14.48 -13.03 -6.24
N ALA A 68 15.42 -12.94 -7.18
CA ALA A 68 16.73 -12.32 -6.95
C ALA A 68 16.59 -10.82 -6.61
N MET A 69 15.70 -10.08 -7.31
CA MET A 69 15.48 -8.67 -7.03
C MET A 69 14.89 -8.45 -5.63
N VAL A 70 13.89 -9.22 -5.22
CA VAL A 70 13.28 -9.12 -3.89
C VAL A 70 14.29 -9.47 -2.80
N ALA A 71 15.02 -10.56 -2.96
CA ALA A 71 16.06 -10.97 -2.01
C ALA A 71 17.13 -9.88 -1.87
N ARG A 72 17.65 -9.38 -2.99
CA ARG A 72 18.69 -8.36 -2.96
C ARG A 72 18.23 -7.03 -2.38
N ALA A 73 16.97 -6.59 -2.68
CA ALA A 73 16.41 -5.38 -2.10
C ALA A 73 16.32 -5.47 -0.57
N VAL A 74 15.95 -6.64 -0.05
CA VAL A 74 15.91 -6.91 1.40
C VAL A 74 17.32 -6.97 1.99
N ASP A 75 18.28 -7.63 1.32
CA ASP A 75 19.66 -7.72 1.76
C ASP A 75 20.33 -6.35 1.86
N LEU A 76 20.08 -5.46 0.91
CA LEU A 76 20.62 -4.09 0.92
C LEU A 76 20.10 -3.25 2.11
N LEU A 77 18.99 -3.66 2.73
CA LEU A 77 18.49 -3.06 3.98
C LEU A 77 19.15 -3.69 5.23
N GLY A 78 19.86 -4.78 5.11
CA GLY A 78 20.43 -5.54 6.23
C GLY A 78 19.67 -6.83 6.58
N GLY A 79 18.68 -7.23 5.77
CA GLY A 79 17.96 -8.50 5.89
C GLY A 79 16.71 -8.46 6.76
N LEU A 80 15.84 -9.48 6.62
CA LEU A 80 14.60 -9.63 7.41
C LEU A 80 14.83 -9.93 8.89
N GLY A 81 16.00 -10.42 9.27
CA GLY A 81 16.33 -10.68 10.68
C GLY A 81 16.13 -9.46 11.59
N LEU A 82 16.27 -8.24 11.04
CA LEU A 82 15.99 -6.99 11.75
C LEU A 82 14.52 -6.84 12.18
N LEU A 83 13.59 -7.54 11.52
CA LEU A 83 12.18 -7.56 11.90
C LEU A 83 11.84 -8.55 13.00
N GLN A 84 12.75 -9.46 13.34
CA GLN A 84 12.53 -10.48 14.38
C GLN A 84 11.24 -11.27 14.12
N LEU A 85 11.14 -11.89 12.94
CA LEU A 85 9.92 -12.58 12.48
C LEU A 85 9.71 -13.92 13.18
N ALA A 86 10.75 -14.53 13.76
CA ALA A 86 10.64 -15.82 14.42
C ALA A 86 9.55 -15.82 15.50
N GLY A 87 8.64 -16.78 15.45
CA GLY A 87 7.56 -16.93 16.41
C GLY A 87 6.42 -15.91 16.29
N THR A 88 6.43 -15.03 15.27
CA THR A 88 5.37 -14.00 15.08
C THR A 88 4.26 -14.46 14.14
N HIS A 89 3.10 -13.80 14.25
CA HIS A 89 2.07 -13.81 13.22
C HIS A 89 2.34 -12.69 12.22
N THR A 90 2.75 -13.06 11.01
CA THR A 90 3.17 -12.13 9.96
C THR A 90 2.11 -12.02 8.87
N LEU A 91 1.70 -10.79 8.54
CA LEU A 91 0.75 -10.49 7.47
C LEU A 91 1.44 -9.81 6.29
N LEU A 92 1.34 -10.41 5.11
CA LEU A 92 1.73 -9.83 3.84
C LEU A 92 0.52 -9.13 3.22
N LYS A 93 0.62 -7.84 2.96
CA LYS A 93 -0.47 -7.05 2.39
C LYS A 93 -0.14 -6.56 0.98
N PRO A 94 -0.55 -7.28 -0.07
CA PRO A 94 -0.43 -6.80 -1.44
C PRO A 94 -1.38 -5.62 -1.73
N ASN A 95 -1.39 -5.14 -2.95
CA ASN A 95 -2.40 -4.23 -3.49
C ASN A 95 -3.29 -4.99 -4.48
N VAL A 96 -4.55 -5.26 -4.12
CA VAL A 96 -5.53 -5.90 -5.00
C VAL A 96 -6.78 -5.02 -5.06
N VAL A 97 -6.73 -3.98 -5.90
CA VAL A 97 -7.85 -3.02 -6.07
C VAL A 97 -9.08 -3.70 -6.65
N GLY A 98 -8.87 -4.76 -7.45
CA GLY A 98 -9.89 -5.57 -8.11
C GLY A 98 -9.22 -6.61 -9.00
N GLY A 99 -9.96 -7.20 -9.92
CA GLY A 99 -9.50 -8.33 -10.74
C GLY A 99 -8.63 -8.00 -11.95
N LYS A 100 -7.89 -6.89 -11.95
CA LYS A 100 -7.01 -6.49 -13.05
C LYS A 100 -5.56 -6.91 -12.78
N ALA A 101 -4.85 -7.23 -13.87
CA ALA A 101 -3.44 -7.61 -13.82
C ALA A 101 -2.49 -6.47 -13.37
N PRO A 102 -1.24 -6.76 -13.03
CA PRO A 102 -0.21 -5.75 -12.81
C PRO A 102 -0.12 -4.74 -13.98
N PRO A 103 0.21 -3.48 -13.74
CA PRO A 103 0.56 -2.85 -12.46
C PRO A 103 -0.65 -2.30 -11.67
N ILE A 104 -1.88 -2.66 -12.01
CA ILE A 104 -3.06 -2.25 -11.25
C ILE A 104 -3.10 -2.99 -9.91
N THR A 105 -2.66 -4.24 -9.92
CA THR A 105 -2.54 -5.13 -8.77
C THR A 105 -1.07 -5.54 -8.60
N THR A 106 -0.65 -5.85 -7.38
CA THR A 106 0.69 -6.41 -7.10
C THR A 106 0.91 -7.71 -7.89
N ASP A 107 2.07 -7.87 -8.49
CA ASP A 107 2.44 -9.11 -9.17
C ASP A 107 2.61 -10.25 -8.14
N PRO A 108 1.90 -11.37 -8.30
CA PRO A 108 1.96 -12.48 -7.35
C PRO A 108 3.36 -13.10 -7.21
N ARG A 109 4.25 -12.90 -8.20
CA ARG A 109 5.64 -13.35 -8.12
C ARG A 109 6.41 -12.59 -7.01
N VAL A 110 6.13 -11.29 -6.81
CA VAL A 110 6.73 -10.50 -5.73
C VAL A 110 6.23 -10.99 -4.37
N VAL A 111 4.93 -11.27 -4.24
CA VAL A 111 4.34 -11.82 -3.01
C VAL A 111 4.97 -13.18 -2.67
N ARG A 112 5.07 -14.06 -3.66
CA ARG A 112 5.70 -15.38 -3.49
C ARG A 112 7.18 -15.27 -3.10
N ALA A 113 7.95 -14.44 -3.80
CA ALA A 113 9.38 -14.27 -3.55
C ALA A 113 9.63 -13.76 -2.12
N LEU A 114 8.90 -12.72 -1.70
CA LEU A 114 8.99 -12.20 -0.34
C LEU A 114 8.52 -13.23 0.69
N GLY A 115 7.43 -13.94 0.42
CA GLY A 115 6.90 -14.96 1.30
C GLY A 115 7.87 -16.11 1.57
N VAL A 116 8.67 -16.52 0.57
CA VAL A 116 9.75 -17.50 0.76
C VAL A 116 10.80 -16.98 1.76
N LEU A 117 11.22 -15.72 1.64
CA LEU A 117 12.16 -15.11 2.57
C LEU A 117 11.57 -15.00 3.99
N VAL A 118 10.31 -14.61 4.09
CA VAL A 118 9.60 -14.52 5.38
C VAL A 118 9.50 -15.89 6.06
N GLN A 119 9.16 -16.95 5.32
CA GLN A 119 9.08 -18.31 5.87
C GLN A 119 10.43 -18.83 6.36
N ALA A 120 11.53 -18.43 5.72
CA ALA A 120 12.90 -18.79 6.15
C ALA A 120 13.23 -18.24 7.56
N GLU A 121 12.60 -17.14 7.98
CA GLU A 121 12.73 -16.54 9.32
C GLU A 121 11.87 -17.24 10.39
N LYS A 122 11.14 -18.30 10.04
CA LYS A 122 10.35 -19.17 10.95
C LYS A 122 9.29 -18.43 11.77
N PRO A 123 8.39 -17.62 11.15
CA PRO A 123 7.23 -17.09 11.84
C PRO A 123 6.31 -18.22 12.32
N THR A 124 5.46 -17.94 13.31
CA THR A 124 4.42 -18.89 13.75
C THR A 124 3.38 -19.11 12.64
N SER A 125 3.02 -18.03 11.93
CA SER A 125 2.14 -18.10 10.78
C SER A 125 2.40 -16.97 9.80
N VAL A 126 2.10 -17.22 8.52
CA VAL A 126 2.08 -16.20 7.48
C VAL A 126 0.68 -16.16 6.87
N ALA A 127 0.16 -14.96 6.68
CA ALA A 127 -1.07 -14.74 5.95
C ALA A 127 -0.86 -13.72 4.82
N VAL A 128 -1.66 -13.83 3.75
CA VAL A 128 -1.78 -12.82 2.69
C VAL A 128 -3.16 -12.21 2.80
N GLY A 129 -3.25 -10.90 3.09
CA GLY A 129 -4.52 -10.25 3.38
C GLY A 129 -4.74 -8.95 2.61
N GLU A 130 -5.98 -8.71 2.17
CA GLU A 130 -6.38 -7.51 1.45
C GLU A 130 -7.89 -7.27 1.52
N MET A 131 -8.30 -6.02 1.29
CA MET A 131 -9.66 -5.65 0.90
C MET A 131 -9.63 -4.83 -0.39
N SER A 132 -10.25 -5.34 -1.42
CA SER A 132 -10.41 -4.66 -2.70
C SER A 132 -11.14 -3.32 -2.57
N ALA A 133 -11.09 -2.50 -3.62
CA ALA A 133 -11.87 -1.26 -3.64
C ALA A 133 -13.36 -1.56 -3.44
N ILE A 134 -14.08 -0.63 -2.81
CA ILE A 134 -15.49 -0.82 -2.42
C ILE A 134 -16.39 -1.24 -3.60
N MET A 135 -16.09 -0.73 -4.81
CA MET A 135 -16.82 -1.07 -6.03
C MET A 135 -16.44 -2.46 -6.60
N ALA A 136 -15.46 -3.11 -5.99
CA ALA A 136 -14.97 -4.44 -6.36
C ALA A 136 -15.12 -5.44 -5.20
N LEU A 137 -16.13 -5.30 -4.37
CA LEU A 137 -16.47 -6.29 -3.35
C LEU A 137 -17.41 -7.37 -3.94
N PRO A 138 -17.29 -8.61 -3.48
CA PRO A 138 -16.39 -9.14 -2.44
C PRO A 138 -14.95 -9.33 -2.94
N THR A 139 -13.97 -9.31 -2.04
CA THR A 139 -12.53 -9.35 -2.35
C THR A 139 -12.04 -10.73 -2.81
N ARG A 140 -12.52 -11.82 -2.21
CA ARG A 140 -11.99 -13.18 -2.42
C ARG A 140 -11.90 -13.61 -3.89
N PRO A 141 -12.91 -13.37 -4.77
CA PRO A 141 -12.80 -13.71 -6.19
C PRO A 141 -11.66 -12.98 -6.93
N TYR A 142 -11.28 -11.81 -6.44
CA TYR A 142 -10.17 -11.04 -7.04
C TYR A 142 -8.81 -11.51 -6.54
N LEU A 143 -8.71 -11.95 -5.27
CA LEU A 143 -7.51 -12.63 -4.77
C LEU A 143 -7.22 -13.89 -5.59
N ASP A 144 -8.24 -14.64 -5.98
CA ASP A 144 -8.09 -15.80 -6.86
C ASP A 144 -7.68 -15.37 -8.28
N ARG A 145 -8.47 -14.52 -8.93
CA ARG A 145 -8.25 -14.08 -10.31
C ARG A 145 -6.87 -13.45 -10.54
N THR A 146 -6.31 -12.77 -9.56
CA THR A 146 -5.01 -12.10 -9.65
C THR A 146 -3.83 -12.98 -9.26
N GLY A 147 -4.06 -14.27 -8.95
CA GLY A 147 -3.01 -15.22 -8.61
C GLY A 147 -2.51 -15.13 -7.16
N MET A 148 -3.19 -14.35 -6.30
CA MET A 148 -2.78 -14.22 -4.89
C MET A 148 -3.02 -15.51 -4.10
N LEU A 149 -4.10 -16.26 -4.41
CA LEU A 149 -4.34 -17.58 -3.78
C LEU A 149 -3.20 -18.55 -4.09
N GLN A 150 -2.77 -18.61 -5.35
CA GLN A 150 -1.68 -19.48 -5.78
C GLN A 150 -0.34 -19.07 -5.15
N ALA A 151 -0.06 -17.75 -5.10
CA ALA A 151 1.15 -17.23 -4.46
C ALA A 151 1.18 -17.55 -2.96
N ALA A 152 0.06 -17.38 -2.26
CA ALA A 152 -0.06 -17.71 -0.84
C ALA A 152 0.07 -19.22 -0.59
N SER A 153 -0.61 -20.05 -1.38
CA SER A 153 -0.52 -21.51 -1.29
C SER A 153 0.92 -22.00 -1.49
N ALA A 154 1.65 -21.42 -2.44
CA ALA A 154 3.05 -21.79 -2.72
C ALA A 154 4.03 -21.54 -1.57
N ILE A 155 3.65 -20.72 -0.59
CA ILE A 155 4.43 -20.39 0.60
C ILE A 155 3.76 -20.90 1.89
N GLY A 156 2.69 -21.72 1.79
CA GLY A 156 1.96 -22.22 2.95
C GLY A 156 1.24 -21.13 3.77
N ALA A 157 0.90 -19.99 3.15
CA ALA A 157 0.23 -18.88 3.82
C ALA A 157 -1.29 -18.98 3.73
N GLU A 158 -1.99 -18.54 4.79
CA GLU A 158 -3.43 -18.32 4.79
C GLU A 158 -3.80 -17.12 3.89
N VAL A 159 -5.00 -17.16 3.29
CA VAL A 159 -5.54 -16.01 2.55
C VAL A 159 -6.73 -15.41 3.26
N ILE A 160 -6.63 -14.11 3.59
CA ILE A 160 -7.62 -13.37 4.35
C ILE A 160 -8.23 -12.25 3.48
N ALA A 161 -9.50 -12.40 3.11
CA ALA A 161 -10.27 -11.28 2.55
C ALA A 161 -10.82 -10.45 3.72
N PHE A 162 -10.33 -9.23 3.92
CA PHE A 162 -10.67 -8.42 5.09
C PHE A 162 -12.16 -8.05 5.17
N ASP A 163 -12.85 -7.97 4.04
CA ASP A 163 -14.29 -7.74 4.01
C ASP A 163 -15.13 -8.96 4.45
N GLU A 164 -14.50 -10.08 4.77
CA GLU A 164 -15.09 -11.29 5.36
C GLU A 164 -14.74 -11.45 6.85
N GLN A 165 -13.94 -10.54 7.41
CA GLN A 165 -13.41 -10.60 8.76
C GLN A 165 -14.04 -9.54 9.67
N ASN A 166 -13.70 -9.63 10.97
CA ASN A 166 -14.07 -8.64 11.96
C ASN A 166 -13.20 -7.38 11.86
N TRP A 167 -13.70 -6.30 12.46
CA TRP A 167 -13.03 -5.00 12.50
C TRP A 167 -12.74 -4.63 13.95
N VAL A 168 -11.76 -3.76 14.15
CA VAL A 168 -11.50 -3.06 15.42
C VAL A 168 -11.61 -1.56 15.19
N GLU A 169 -12.03 -0.82 16.19
CA GLU A 169 -12.18 0.63 16.16
C GLU A 169 -10.98 1.29 16.80
N VAL A 170 -10.28 2.14 16.05
CA VAL A 170 -9.08 2.87 16.49
C VAL A 170 -9.38 4.37 16.43
N HIS A 171 -8.95 5.10 17.47
CA HIS A 171 -9.02 6.57 17.54
C HIS A 171 -7.59 7.15 17.55
N PRO A 172 -6.98 7.43 16.39
CA PRO A 172 -5.63 7.98 16.35
C PRO A 172 -5.60 9.40 16.97
N PRO A 173 -4.64 9.71 17.85
CA PRO A 173 -4.69 10.93 18.66
C PRO A 173 -4.33 12.21 17.91
N THR A 174 -3.63 12.13 16.78
CA THR A 174 -3.01 13.30 16.11
C THR A 174 -3.63 13.62 14.75
N VAL A 175 -4.76 12.99 14.41
CA VAL A 175 -5.45 13.18 13.14
C VAL A 175 -6.59 14.19 13.25
N GLU A 176 -6.92 14.85 12.15
CA GLU A 176 -7.98 15.86 12.10
C GLU A 176 -9.27 15.33 11.46
N HIS A 177 -9.14 14.42 10.51
CA HIS A 177 -10.26 13.93 9.70
C HIS A 177 -10.56 12.45 9.92
N ALA A 178 -9.53 11.60 9.99
CA ALA A 178 -9.69 10.16 10.23
C ALA A 178 -9.72 9.84 11.74
N THR A 179 -10.57 10.54 12.50
CA THR A 179 -10.63 10.46 13.96
C THR A 179 -11.18 9.13 14.50
N THR A 180 -11.95 8.42 13.69
CA THR A 180 -12.41 7.05 13.97
C THR A 180 -12.09 6.18 12.76
N VAL A 181 -11.26 5.16 12.95
CA VAL A 181 -10.82 4.25 11.88
C VAL A 181 -11.17 2.82 12.24
N TYR A 182 -11.95 2.17 11.38
CA TYR A 182 -12.23 0.74 11.48
C TYR A 182 -11.19 -0.04 10.70
N VAL A 183 -10.29 -0.70 11.42
CA VAL A 183 -9.19 -1.48 10.85
C VAL A 183 -9.58 -2.96 10.81
N ALA A 184 -9.23 -3.67 9.74
CA ALA A 184 -9.38 -5.11 9.70
C ALA A 184 -8.64 -5.77 10.88
N LYS A 185 -9.35 -6.58 11.67
CA LYS A 185 -8.80 -7.19 12.89
C LYS A 185 -7.49 -7.93 12.60
N ALA A 186 -7.43 -8.70 11.51
CA ALA A 186 -6.22 -9.41 11.10
C ALA A 186 -5.02 -8.47 10.82
N ALA A 187 -5.27 -7.26 10.28
CA ALA A 187 -4.21 -6.28 10.04
C ALA A 187 -3.75 -5.58 11.33
N TYR A 188 -4.67 -5.35 12.26
CA TYR A 188 -4.38 -4.74 13.55
C TYR A 188 -3.60 -5.70 14.48
N GLU A 189 -3.98 -6.98 14.52
CA GLU A 189 -3.39 -7.99 15.38
C GLU A 189 -2.10 -8.60 14.82
N ALA A 190 -1.76 -8.34 13.56
CA ALA A 190 -0.52 -8.81 12.97
C ALA A 190 0.69 -8.24 13.71
N GLN A 191 1.48 -9.11 14.34
CA GLN A 191 2.70 -8.71 15.04
C GLN A 191 3.74 -8.14 14.08
N ARG A 192 3.71 -8.60 12.83
CA ARG A 192 4.49 -8.02 11.73
C ARG A 192 3.59 -7.85 10.50
N LEU A 193 3.44 -6.63 10.05
CA LEU A 193 2.73 -6.27 8.83
C LEU A 193 3.75 -5.83 7.79
N ILE A 194 3.80 -6.53 6.65
CA ILE A 194 4.66 -6.18 5.51
C ILE A 194 3.76 -5.78 4.35
N SER A 195 3.91 -4.54 3.90
CA SER A 195 3.13 -3.97 2.78
C SER A 195 3.83 -4.23 1.45
N ILE A 196 3.07 -4.66 0.44
CA ILE A 196 3.59 -4.93 -0.92
C ILE A 196 2.81 -4.06 -1.92
N PRO A 197 3.05 -2.73 -1.92
CA PRO A 197 2.38 -1.80 -2.82
C PRO A 197 2.89 -1.90 -4.25
N VAL A 198 2.17 -1.25 -5.17
CA VAL A 198 2.58 -1.05 -6.56
C VAL A 198 2.87 0.41 -6.84
N ILE A 199 3.71 0.71 -7.82
CA ILE A 199 3.98 2.06 -8.31
C ILE A 199 2.89 2.45 -9.30
N LYS A 200 2.02 3.41 -8.93
CA LYS A 200 1.00 3.90 -9.86
C LYS A 200 0.56 5.33 -9.62
N THR A 201 0.28 6.03 -10.70
CA THR A 201 -0.47 7.30 -10.69
C THR A 201 -1.92 7.08 -10.25
N HIS A 202 -2.58 8.12 -9.78
CA HIS A 202 -3.95 8.05 -9.28
C HIS A 202 -4.68 9.40 -9.42
N ARG A 203 -5.82 9.42 -10.14
CA ARG A 203 -6.55 10.66 -10.45
C ARG A 203 -6.96 11.49 -9.23
N HIS A 204 -7.29 10.87 -8.11
CA HIS A 204 -7.77 11.58 -6.90
C HIS A 204 -6.68 11.74 -5.84
N ALA A 205 -5.71 10.84 -5.81
CA ALA A 205 -4.66 10.81 -4.80
C ALA A 205 -3.29 11.25 -5.32
N SER A 206 -3.19 11.75 -6.56
CA SER A 206 -1.98 12.02 -7.32
C SER A 206 -1.20 10.74 -7.64
N PHE A 207 -0.87 9.96 -6.65
CA PHE A 207 -0.15 8.68 -6.76
C PHE A 207 -0.65 7.66 -5.72
N SER A 208 -0.15 6.44 -5.82
CA SER A 208 -0.41 5.35 -4.88
C SER A 208 0.85 4.52 -4.73
N CYS A 209 1.35 4.39 -3.50
CA CYS A 209 2.37 3.41 -3.14
C CYS A 209 2.28 3.09 -1.63
N ALA A 210 3.29 3.35 -0.82
CA ALA A 210 3.41 2.91 0.57
C ALA A 210 2.26 3.43 1.45
N LEU A 211 2.11 4.76 1.57
CA LEU A 211 1.06 5.37 2.41
C LEU A 211 -0.34 4.92 1.99
N LYS A 212 -0.61 4.91 0.68
CA LYS A 212 -1.96 4.61 0.20
C LYS A 212 -2.30 3.12 0.22
N ASN A 213 -1.33 2.22 0.30
CA ASN A 213 -1.63 0.78 0.35
C ASN A 213 -2.36 0.37 1.64
N THR A 214 -2.17 1.11 2.74
CA THR A 214 -2.87 0.89 4.02
C THR A 214 -4.39 1.08 3.92
N VAL A 215 -4.87 1.83 2.91
CA VAL A 215 -6.31 1.99 2.61
C VAL A 215 -7.01 0.62 2.39
N GLY A 216 -6.29 -0.41 1.95
CA GLY A 216 -6.81 -1.77 1.86
C GLY A 216 -7.07 -2.44 3.22
N CYS A 217 -6.53 -1.90 4.32
CA CYS A 217 -6.73 -2.42 5.67
C CYS A 217 -7.95 -1.83 6.39
N VAL A 218 -8.62 -0.80 5.82
CA VAL A 218 -9.70 -0.10 6.52
C VAL A 218 -11.07 -0.34 5.89
N HIS A 219 -12.11 -0.29 6.73
CA HIS A 219 -13.51 -0.46 6.37
C HIS A 219 -13.99 0.56 5.32
N GLY A 220 -15.09 0.27 4.64
CA GLY A 220 -15.71 1.16 3.66
C GLY A 220 -15.98 2.57 4.18
N LYS A 221 -16.34 2.71 5.46
CA LYS A 221 -16.54 4.00 6.16
C LYS A 221 -15.28 4.88 6.23
N ASN A 222 -14.10 4.29 6.10
CA ASN A 222 -12.83 5.01 6.16
C ASN A 222 -12.11 5.06 4.80
N LYS A 223 -12.76 4.65 3.71
CA LYS A 223 -12.14 4.83 2.40
C LYS A 223 -12.01 6.33 2.08
N PRO A 224 -10.89 6.76 1.46
CA PRO A 224 -10.58 8.19 1.29
C PRO A 224 -11.68 9.03 0.63
N TRP A 225 -12.50 8.45 -0.25
CA TRP A 225 -13.63 9.16 -0.87
C TRP A 225 -14.72 9.60 0.12
N MET A 226 -14.76 9.03 1.32
CA MET A 226 -15.65 9.48 2.41
C MET A 226 -15.24 10.85 2.97
N TYR A 227 -14.01 11.28 2.72
CA TYR A 227 -13.46 12.54 3.23
C TYR A 227 -13.51 13.68 2.21
N GLY A 228 -14.21 13.51 1.09
CA GLY A 228 -14.44 14.54 0.07
C GLY A 228 -13.12 15.16 -0.44
N LEU A 229 -13.00 16.48 -0.36
CA LEU A 229 -11.80 17.21 -0.79
C LEU A 229 -10.54 16.90 0.06
N ARG A 230 -10.70 16.26 1.21
CA ARG A 230 -9.60 15.86 2.11
C ARG A 230 -9.03 14.48 1.78
N TRP A 231 -9.36 13.92 0.64
CA TRP A 231 -8.93 12.59 0.20
C TRP A 231 -7.45 12.30 0.45
N GLN A 232 -6.55 13.19 0.02
CA GLN A 232 -5.10 12.97 0.13
C GLN A 232 -4.61 13.08 1.58
N VAL A 233 -5.17 14.01 2.35
CA VAL A 233 -4.89 14.15 3.79
C VAL A 233 -5.33 12.89 4.54
N ALA A 234 -6.54 12.40 4.27
CA ALA A 234 -7.05 11.18 4.89
C ALA A 234 -6.18 9.95 4.60
N VAL A 235 -5.62 9.82 3.39
CA VAL A 235 -4.68 8.73 3.07
C VAL A 235 -3.49 8.71 4.04
N ALA A 236 -2.90 9.86 4.33
CA ALA A 236 -1.80 9.95 5.31
C ALA A 236 -2.30 9.64 6.73
N GLU A 237 -3.44 10.19 7.14
CA GLU A 237 -3.98 10.02 8.49
C GLU A 237 -4.37 8.57 8.81
N LEU A 238 -4.82 7.78 7.83
CA LEU A 238 -5.11 6.37 8.01
C LEU A 238 -3.88 5.55 8.44
N ASN A 239 -2.66 6.03 8.11
CA ASN A 239 -1.42 5.39 8.55
C ASN A 239 -1.14 5.60 10.05
N ALA A 240 -1.85 6.47 10.73
CA ALA A 240 -1.81 6.54 12.19
C ALA A 240 -2.52 5.34 12.86
N ALA A 241 -3.46 4.69 12.14
CA ALA A 241 -4.18 3.49 12.61
C ALA A 241 -3.63 2.17 12.06
N VAL A 242 -2.81 2.20 10.98
CA VAL A 242 -2.24 1.00 10.33
C VAL A 242 -0.77 1.25 10.06
N ARG A 243 0.13 0.49 10.68
CA ARG A 243 1.58 0.74 10.65
C ARG A 243 2.37 -0.47 10.15
N PRO A 244 2.62 -0.59 8.84
CA PRO A 244 3.52 -1.61 8.30
C PRO A 244 4.96 -1.45 8.82
N HIS A 245 5.65 -2.57 8.99
CA HIS A 245 7.03 -2.64 9.46
C HIS A 245 8.05 -2.63 8.31
N LEU A 246 7.61 -3.03 7.11
CA LEU A 246 8.40 -3.06 5.89
C LEU A 246 7.50 -2.84 4.68
N TYR A 247 8.01 -2.15 3.70
CA TYR A 247 7.41 -1.96 2.38
C TYR A 247 8.32 -2.61 1.35
N VAL A 248 7.76 -3.56 0.57
CA VAL A 248 8.43 -4.16 -0.60
C VAL A 248 7.61 -3.81 -1.82
N VAL A 249 8.08 -2.85 -2.59
CA VAL A 249 7.32 -2.23 -3.68
C VAL A 249 7.50 -3.02 -4.96
N ASP A 250 6.40 -3.44 -5.56
CA ASP A 250 6.36 -3.98 -6.91
C ASP A 250 6.44 -2.83 -7.93
N GLY A 251 7.58 -2.70 -8.54
CA GLY A 251 7.90 -1.81 -9.66
C GLY A 251 8.32 -2.60 -10.91
N LEU A 252 7.86 -3.84 -11.09
CA LEU A 252 8.14 -4.61 -12.32
C LEU A 252 7.55 -3.89 -13.53
N GLN A 253 6.35 -3.35 -13.37
CA GLN A 253 5.70 -2.39 -14.23
C GLN A 253 5.17 -1.25 -13.37
N SER A 254 5.20 -0.03 -13.88
CA SER A 254 4.69 1.14 -13.18
C SER A 254 3.64 1.86 -14.02
N LEU A 255 2.55 2.29 -13.40
CA LEU A 255 1.56 3.12 -14.05
C LEU A 255 1.99 4.58 -13.94
N VAL A 256 2.38 5.20 -15.04
CA VAL A 256 2.97 6.55 -15.08
C VAL A 256 2.00 7.63 -15.54
N GLN A 257 0.80 7.25 -15.99
CA GLN A 257 -0.28 8.15 -16.36
C GLN A 257 -1.63 7.49 -16.08
N GLY A 258 -2.63 8.24 -15.62
CA GLY A 258 -3.99 7.76 -15.35
C GLY A 258 -4.17 7.18 -13.94
N GLY A 259 -4.68 5.95 -13.83
CA GLY A 259 -4.95 5.27 -12.55
C GLY A 259 -6.22 5.72 -11.80
N PRO A 260 -6.70 4.92 -10.88
CA PRO A 260 -6.10 3.68 -10.36
C PRO A 260 -6.48 2.41 -11.14
N TRP A 261 -7.40 2.44 -12.10
CA TRP A 261 -7.98 1.27 -12.75
C TRP A 261 -7.45 1.01 -14.16
N ALA A 262 -6.93 2.04 -14.80
CA ALA A 262 -6.38 2.00 -16.14
C ALA A 262 -5.48 3.21 -16.37
N GLY A 263 -4.53 3.09 -17.30
CA GLY A 263 -3.62 4.16 -17.66
C GLY A 263 -2.44 3.60 -18.45
N GLU A 264 -1.43 4.43 -18.65
CA GLU A 264 -0.21 4.05 -19.32
C GLU A 264 0.76 3.35 -18.37
N ALA A 265 1.12 2.13 -18.68
CA ALA A 265 2.08 1.32 -17.94
C ALA A 265 3.42 1.26 -18.68
N VAL A 266 4.51 1.34 -17.92
CA VAL A 266 5.88 1.18 -18.44
C VAL A 266 6.61 0.05 -17.69
N PRO A 267 7.46 -0.74 -18.37
CA PRO A 267 8.25 -1.79 -17.75
C PRO A 267 9.45 -1.18 -17.00
N THR A 268 9.25 -0.74 -15.78
CA THR A 268 10.30 -0.16 -14.94
C THR A 268 11.31 -1.20 -14.42
N ARG A 269 10.87 -2.46 -14.27
CA ARG A 269 11.68 -3.62 -13.88
C ARG A 269 12.54 -3.36 -12.64
N VAL A 270 11.92 -2.82 -11.61
CA VAL A 270 12.56 -2.56 -10.32
C VAL A 270 11.75 -3.17 -9.18
N VAL A 271 12.43 -3.47 -8.08
CA VAL A 271 11.84 -3.73 -6.77
C VAL A 271 12.47 -2.75 -5.80
N LEU A 272 11.63 -2.13 -4.94
CA LEU A 272 12.15 -1.30 -3.86
C LEU A 272 11.82 -1.95 -2.51
N ALA A 273 12.66 -1.66 -1.50
CA ALA A 273 12.38 -2.05 -0.13
C ALA A 273 12.76 -0.93 0.84
N SER A 274 11.97 -0.71 1.89
CA SER A 274 12.27 0.25 2.97
C SER A 274 11.36 0.03 4.17
N GLY A 275 11.81 0.40 5.37
CA GLY A 275 10.96 0.48 6.56
C GLY A 275 10.28 1.85 6.74
N ASP A 276 10.49 2.79 5.84
CA ASP A 276 10.01 4.17 5.93
C ASP A 276 9.01 4.46 4.79
N PRO A 277 7.71 4.71 5.10
CA PRO A 277 6.70 4.95 4.09
C PRO A 277 6.93 6.25 3.31
N ILE A 278 7.44 7.30 3.96
CA ILE A 278 7.67 8.60 3.31
C ILE A 278 8.87 8.50 2.38
N ALA A 279 10.00 7.95 2.85
CA ALA A 279 11.16 7.73 2.03
C ALA A 279 10.85 6.83 0.81
N THR A 280 10.02 5.80 1.00
CA THR A 280 9.52 4.96 -0.09
C THR A 280 8.72 5.78 -1.11
N ASP A 281 7.74 6.55 -0.64
CA ASP A 281 6.84 7.29 -1.51
C ASP A 281 7.54 8.43 -2.28
N VAL A 282 8.51 9.13 -1.68
CA VAL A 282 9.27 10.18 -2.38
C VAL A 282 10.20 9.61 -3.46
N VAL A 283 10.79 8.43 -3.26
CA VAL A 283 11.56 7.72 -4.30
C VAL A 283 10.63 7.30 -5.45
N VAL A 284 9.45 6.77 -5.14
CA VAL A 284 8.44 6.42 -6.14
C VAL A 284 7.92 7.64 -6.90
N LEU A 285 7.71 8.76 -6.22
CA LEU A 285 7.35 10.03 -6.87
C LEU A 285 8.47 10.52 -7.80
N GLY A 286 9.73 10.41 -7.38
CA GLY A 286 10.89 10.70 -8.23
C GLY A 286 10.91 9.84 -9.50
N LEU A 287 10.62 8.53 -9.36
CA LEU A 287 10.48 7.62 -10.49
C LEU A 287 9.34 8.04 -11.43
N ILE A 288 8.14 8.36 -10.91
CA ILE A 288 7.01 8.82 -11.74
C ILE A 288 7.36 10.14 -12.44
N LYS A 289 8.03 11.06 -11.77
CA LYS A 289 8.49 12.36 -12.36
C LYS A 289 9.50 12.16 -13.48
N ALA A 290 10.37 11.17 -13.40
CA ALA A 290 11.34 10.86 -14.46
C ALA A 290 10.65 10.52 -15.80
N PHE A 291 9.41 10.05 -15.79
CA PHE A 291 8.61 9.85 -17.00
C PHE A 291 7.86 11.11 -17.47
N GLY A 292 7.64 12.09 -16.61
CA GLY A 292 7.08 13.40 -16.96
C GLY A 292 5.65 13.43 -17.50
N ARG A 293 4.82 12.38 -17.24
CA ARG A 293 3.53 12.16 -17.91
C ARG A 293 2.29 12.39 -17.05
N TRP A 294 2.44 12.82 -15.79
CA TRP A 294 1.33 12.97 -14.86
C TRP A 294 1.40 14.28 -14.09
N ASP A 295 0.65 15.30 -14.55
CA ASP A 295 0.68 16.67 -14.03
C ASP A 295 0.44 16.75 -12.52
N ALA A 296 -0.45 15.92 -11.97
CA ALA A 296 -0.71 15.90 -10.54
C ALA A 296 0.55 15.57 -9.68
N VAL A 297 1.56 14.92 -10.29
CA VAL A 297 2.86 14.63 -9.66
C VAL A 297 3.93 15.61 -10.12
N THR A 298 3.99 15.92 -11.44
CA THR A 298 5.08 16.75 -12.00
C THR A 298 5.00 18.21 -11.60
N ALA A 299 3.79 18.74 -11.35
CA ALA A 299 3.55 20.13 -11.00
C ALA A 299 4.08 20.54 -9.60
N LYS A 300 4.46 19.59 -8.75
CA LYS A 300 4.93 19.83 -7.38
C LYS A 300 6.24 19.10 -7.12
N GLY A 301 7.01 19.54 -6.13
CA GLY A 301 8.11 18.76 -5.57
C GLY A 301 7.63 17.42 -5.00
N VAL A 302 8.50 16.42 -4.92
CA VAL A 302 8.12 15.13 -4.33
C VAL A 302 7.77 15.27 -2.85
N TRP A 303 8.44 16.15 -2.15
CA TRP A 303 8.19 16.48 -0.75
C TRP A 303 6.95 17.36 -0.55
N ASP A 304 6.48 18.08 -1.59
CA ASP A 304 5.33 19.00 -1.54
C ASP A 304 4.00 18.31 -1.87
N GLN A 305 4.00 17.01 -2.08
CA GLN A 305 2.77 16.25 -2.28
C GLN A 305 1.94 16.19 -0.99
N VAL A 306 0.63 16.41 -1.08
CA VAL A 306 -0.25 16.53 0.09
C VAL A 306 -0.17 15.32 1.03
N GLN A 307 -0.12 14.10 0.48
CA GLN A 307 0.03 12.88 1.28
C GLN A 307 1.36 12.86 2.04
N VAL A 308 2.45 13.32 1.40
CA VAL A 308 3.80 13.36 1.98
C VAL A 308 3.86 14.40 3.09
N GLN A 309 3.40 15.62 2.84
CA GLN A 309 3.38 16.70 3.83
C GLN A 309 2.60 16.29 5.08
N ARG A 310 1.39 15.77 4.89
CA ARG A 310 0.59 15.32 6.03
C ARG A 310 1.23 14.15 6.80
N ALA A 311 1.89 13.24 6.11
CA ALA A 311 2.62 12.14 6.74
C ALA A 311 3.83 12.64 7.56
N ILE A 312 4.53 13.67 7.09
CA ILE A 312 5.62 14.36 7.81
C ILE A 312 5.08 14.99 9.10
N GLU A 313 3.98 15.77 9.02
CA GLU A 313 3.33 16.37 10.19
C GLU A 313 2.94 15.32 11.24
N LEU A 314 2.56 14.13 10.82
CA LEU A 314 2.21 13.00 11.69
C LEU A 314 3.43 12.21 12.20
N GLY A 315 4.66 12.57 11.79
CA GLY A 315 5.87 11.87 12.19
C GLY A 315 5.96 10.42 11.69
N LEU A 316 5.45 10.12 10.48
CA LEU A 316 5.36 8.75 9.98
C LEU A 316 6.65 8.24 9.34
N GLY A 317 7.66 9.07 9.14
CA GLY A 317 8.94 8.71 8.53
C GLY A 317 9.84 9.91 8.31
N ALA A 318 10.71 9.85 7.32
CA ALA A 318 11.67 10.92 6.97
C ALA A 318 10.96 12.23 6.65
N SER A 319 11.51 13.35 7.14
CA SER A 319 10.98 14.70 6.94
C SER A 319 11.66 15.47 5.80
N GLY A 320 12.76 14.93 5.26
CA GLY A 320 13.51 15.52 4.16
C GLY A 320 14.62 14.60 3.64
N PRO A 321 15.31 15.02 2.56
CA PRO A 321 16.33 14.20 1.91
C PRO A 321 17.53 13.87 2.81
N GLN A 322 17.83 14.72 3.79
CA GLN A 322 18.93 14.50 4.75
C GLN A 322 18.68 13.29 5.68
N GLU A 323 17.44 12.84 5.84
CA GLU A 323 17.05 11.74 6.73
C GLU A 323 16.89 10.41 5.99
N MET A 324 17.25 10.38 4.72
CA MET A 324 17.15 9.13 3.93
C MET A 324 18.37 8.91 3.04
N GLN A 325 18.50 7.68 2.57
CA GLN A 325 19.52 7.27 1.61
C GLN A 325 18.93 6.26 0.63
N LEU A 326 19.16 6.49 -0.67
CA LEU A 326 18.84 5.54 -1.73
C LEU A 326 20.09 4.69 -2.02
N VAL A 327 19.98 3.39 -1.82
CA VAL A 327 20.97 2.39 -2.24
C VAL A 327 20.40 1.62 -3.43
N SER A 328 21.20 1.40 -4.47
CA SER A 328 20.69 0.78 -5.70
C SER A 328 21.68 -0.23 -6.27
N GLU A 329 21.14 -1.28 -6.91
CA GLU A 329 21.94 -2.29 -7.58
C GLU A 329 21.25 -2.81 -8.84
N ASP A 330 22.01 -2.97 -9.93
CA ASP A 330 21.55 -3.60 -11.17
C ASP A 330 22.12 -5.02 -11.26
N LEU A 331 21.22 -6.01 -11.22
CA LEU A 331 21.54 -7.42 -11.38
C LEU A 331 21.68 -7.82 -12.88
N GLY A 332 21.51 -6.86 -13.77
CA GLY A 332 21.56 -7.05 -15.23
C GLY A 332 20.28 -7.59 -15.84
N ARG A 333 20.10 -7.34 -17.13
CA ARG A 333 18.93 -7.73 -17.94
C ARG A 333 17.58 -7.18 -17.42
N GLY A 334 17.61 -6.19 -16.51
CA GLY A 334 16.44 -5.49 -15.97
C GLY A 334 16.05 -4.26 -16.77
N ASN A 335 16.07 -3.10 -16.13
CA ASN A 335 15.86 -1.81 -16.75
C ASN A 335 17.05 -1.46 -17.66
N ARG A 336 16.77 -1.01 -18.89
CA ARG A 336 17.84 -0.73 -19.87
C ARG A 336 18.68 0.49 -19.53
N ASP A 337 18.10 1.44 -18.80
CA ASP A 337 18.76 2.67 -18.33
C ASP A 337 18.54 2.82 -16.82
N PHE A 338 18.95 1.82 -16.07
CA PHE A 338 18.77 1.83 -14.63
C PHE A 338 19.58 2.97 -13.95
N ALA A 339 20.81 3.17 -14.40
CA ALA A 339 21.67 4.24 -13.84
C ALA A 339 21.06 5.62 -14.07
N GLY A 340 20.60 5.93 -15.28
CA GLY A 340 19.91 7.18 -15.59
C GLY A 340 18.61 7.36 -14.81
N LEU A 341 17.84 6.30 -14.61
CA LEU A 341 16.64 6.34 -13.78
C LEU A 341 16.97 6.66 -12.32
N VAL A 342 18.00 6.02 -11.74
CA VAL A 342 18.45 6.26 -10.36
C VAL A 342 18.90 7.70 -10.20
N GLU A 343 19.66 8.24 -11.14
CA GLU A 343 20.13 9.63 -11.10
C GLU A 343 18.97 10.63 -11.19
N ALA A 344 18.02 10.41 -12.09
CA ALA A 344 16.82 11.23 -12.18
C ALA A 344 15.99 11.20 -10.87
N ILE A 345 15.87 10.03 -10.24
CA ILE A 345 15.20 9.91 -8.94
C ILE A 345 15.94 10.72 -7.87
N LYS A 346 17.28 10.58 -7.76
CA LYS A 346 18.09 11.34 -6.81
C LYS A 346 17.91 12.84 -7.00
N GLN A 347 17.94 13.31 -8.23
CA GLN A 347 17.73 14.73 -8.56
C GLN A 347 16.35 15.21 -8.10
N HIS A 348 15.27 14.45 -8.37
CA HIS A 348 13.91 14.83 -7.97
C HIS A 348 13.70 14.79 -6.46
N VAL A 349 14.38 13.88 -5.76
CA VAL A 349 14.29 13.71 -4.29
C VAL A 349 15.20 14.70 -3.56
N GLY A 350 16.24 15.22 -4.21
CA GLY A 350 17.28 16.07 -3.62
C GLY A 350 18.36 15.28 -2.89
N LEU A 351 18.67 14.07 -3.37
CA LEU A 351 19.77 13.26 -2.86
C LEU A 351 21.06 13.58 -3.63
N THR A 352 22.14 13.80 -2.91
CA THR A 352 23.50 14.01 -3.47
C THR A 352 24.26 12.70 -3.54
#